data_9f2d178f8623d67b4d7997af7ba981fd
#
_entry.id   9f2d178f8623d67b4d7997af7ba981fd
#
_cell.length_a   1.000
_cell.length_b   1.000
_cell.length_c   1.000
_cell.angle_alpha   90.00
_cell.angle_beta   90.00
_cell.angle_gamma   90.00
#
_symmetry.space_group_name_H-M   'P 1'
#
loop_
_entity.id
_entity.type
_entity.pdbx_description
1 polymer ?
#
loop_
_entity_poly.entity_id
_entity_poly.type
_entity_poly.pdbx_seq_one_letter_code
_entity_poly.pdbx_strand_id
1 'polypeptide(L)'
;LDEMEQDPTVVAIAAGTPSLFGFTPDVRRRAGRQFVDVGIAEQTAVAMASGIAKGGGKHDFATASTFMQRAYDQLAQDVCVNETAPLFLLTYATICGMNDVTHLGFFDIPLIANIPNMIFLSPATKEEYIAMTHWAIHQTHTAVTIRMPSRVVSTGETVASDFSLTPKSVVTRRGTKVA
;
A
#
# COMPACT_ATOMS: atom_id res chain seq x y z
N LEU A 1 5.93 9.01 -9.09
CA LEU A 1 6.04 10.37 -9.63
C LEU A 1 5.52 10.45 -11.05
N ASP A 2 5.85 9.49 -11.90
CA ASP A 2 5.40 9.47 -13.31
C ASP A 2 3.87 9.50 -13.44
N GLU A 3 3.14 8.78 -12.59
CA GLU A 3 1.68 8.85 -12.53
C GLU A 3 1.18 10.25 -12.14
N MET A 4 1.84 10.88 -11.17
CA MET A 4 1.47 12.23 -10.70
C MET A 4 1.72 13.31 -11.78
N GLU A 5 2.76 13.15 -12.59
CA GLU A 5 3.05 14.06 -13.70
C GLU A 5 2.03 13.95 -14.84
N GLN A 6 1.40 12.79 -15.00
CA GLN A 6 0.40 12.52 -16.03
C GLN A 6 -1.03 12.82 -15.57
N ASP A 7 -1.30 12.67 -14.27
CA ASP A 7 -2.65 12.83 -13.70
C ASP A 7 -2.60 13.74 -12.46
N PRO A 8 -3.13 14.96 -12.53
CA PRO A 8 -3.13 15.89 -11.40
C PRO A 8 -4.04 15.46 -10.24
N THR A 9 -4.85 14.43 -10.41
CA THR A 9 -5.70 13.86 -9.36
C THR A 9 -4.99 12.81 -8.49
N VAL A 10 -3.77 12.40 -8.89
CA VAL A 10 -2.93 11.47 -8.11
C VAL A 10 -2.22 12.22 -7.00
N VAL A 11 -2.39 11.78 -5.76
CA VAL A 11 -1.78 12.37 -4.56
C VAL A 11 -1.02 11.31 -3.78
N ALA A 12 0.23 11.60 -3.40
CA ALA A 12 0.98 10.75 -2.50
C ALA A 12 0.94 11.31 -1.06
N ILE A 13 0.63 10.45 -0.11
CA ILE A 13 0.56 10.79 1.32
C ILE A 13 1.70 10.08 2.06
N ALA A 14 2.37 10.82 2.93
CA ALA A 14 3.36 10.29 3.87
C ALA A 14 3.01 10.67 5.31
N ALA A 15 3.46 9.85 6.26
CA ALA A 15 3.31 10.11 7.69
C ALA A 15 4.70 10.20 8.36
N GLY A 16 5.40 11.33 8.14
CA GLY A 16 6.64 11.71 8.84
C GLY A 16 7.93 11.06 8.33
N THR A 17 7.88 10.18 7.32
CA THR A 17 9.08 9.51 6.78
C THR A 17 9.13 9.48 5.25
N PRO A 18 8.93 10.61 4.56
CA PRO A 18 8.77 10.64 3.10
C PRO A 18 9.98 10.07 2.34
N SER A 19 11.18 10.33 2.79
CA SER A 19 12.39 9.85 2.10
C SER A 19 12.54 8.32 2.14
N LEU A 20 11.94 7.65 3.12
CA LEU A 20 11.93 6.19 3.21
C LEU A 20 11.16 5.55 2.03
N PHE A 21 10.19 6.28 1.49
CA PHE A 21 9.34 5.87 0.37
C PHE A 21 9.74 6.53 -0.96
N GLY A 22 10.97 7.02 -1.06
CA GLY A 22 11.50 7.62 -2.28
C GLY A 22 11.13 9.10 -2.49
N PHE A 23 10.33 9.71 -1.61
CA PHE A 23 10.02 11.13 -1.67
C PHE A 23 11.15 11.98 -1.07
N THR A 24 12.29 11.98 -1.76
CA THR A 24 13.42 12.86 -1.44
C THR A 24 13.01 14.33 -1.55
N PRO A 25 13.78 15.30 -1.02
CA PRO A 25 13.47 16.72 -1.15
C PRO A 25 13.25 17.16 -2.61
N ASP A 26 14.00 16.59 -3.57
CA ASP A 26 13.83 16.91 -5.00
C ASP A 26 12.54 16.35 -5.57
N VAL A 27 12.21 15.09 -5.26
CA VAL A 27 10.95 14.45 -5.68
C VAL A 27 9.74 15.22 -5.12
N ARG A 28 9.79 15.63 -3.85
CA ARG A 28 8.73 16.42 -3.22
C ARG A 28 8.54 17.78 -3.89
N ARG A 29 9.64 18.45 -4.29
CA ARG A 29 9.53 19.72 -5.03
C ARG A 29 8.87 19.53 -6.40
N ARG A 30 9.18 18.44 -7.10
CA ARG A 30 8.53 18.10 -8.39
C ARG A 30 7.07 17.72 -8.20
N ALA A 31 6.74 16.94 -7.21
CA ALA A 31 5.37 16.55 -6.89
C ALA A 31 4.50 17.75 -6.48
N GLY A 32 5.09 18.76 -5.83
CA GLY A 32 4.39 19.99 -5.47
C GLY A 32 3.16 19.74 -4.61
N ARG A 33 1.99 20.18 -5.06
CA ARG A 33 0.71 20.04 -4.32
C ARG A 33 0.16 18.62 -4.29
N GLN A 34 0.67 17.73 -5.11
CA GLN A 34 0.27 16.32 -5.14
C GLN A 34 0.99 15.47 -4.07
N PHE A 35 1.88 16.06 -3.29
CA PHE A 35 2.52 15.40 -2.16
C PHE A 35 2.08 16.05 -0.85
N VAL A 36 1.64 15.23 0.10
CA VAL A 36 1.22 15.66 1.44
C VAL A 36 1.97 14.85 2.49
N ASP A 37 2.63 15.52 3.42
CA ASP A 37 3.19 14.90 4.62
C ASP A 37 2.39 15.38 5.84
N VAL A 38 1.69 14.45 6.47
CA VAL A 38 0.85 14.75 7.65
C VAL A 38 1.64 14.67 8.97
N GLY A 39 2.96 14.48 8.92
CA GLY A 39 3.76 14.18 10.09
C GLY A 39 3.49 12.78 10.63
N ILE A 40 3.89 12.50 11.87
CA ILE A 40 3.65 11.18 12.51
C ILE A 40 2.18 11.08 12.94
N ALA A 41 1.29 10.92 11.97
CA ALA A 41 -0.18 10.94 12.15
C ALA A 41 -0.86 9.98 11.15
N GLU A 42 -0.62 8.68 11.28
CA GLU A 42 -1.14 7.65 10.36
C GLU A 42 -2.67 7.64 10.31
N GLN A 43 -3.34 7.90 11.42
CA GLN A 43 -4.81 8.02 11.47
C GLN A 43 -5.30 9.15 10.57
N THR A 44 -4.64 10.31 10.61
CA THR A 44 -4.95 11.43 9.72
C THR A 44 -4.68 11.09 8.26
N ALA A 45 -3.58 10.38 7.99
CA ALA A 45 -3.25 9.94 6.63
C ALA A 45 -4.34 9.04 6.05
N VAL A 46 -4.84 8.06 6.80
CA VAL A 46 -5.91 7.14 6.37
C VAL A 46 -7.23 7.90 6.16
N ALA A 47 -7.62 8.76 7.09
CA ALA A 47 -8.85 9.57 6.95
C ALA A 47 -8.76 10.50 5.72
N MET A 48 -7.61 11.14 5.50
CA MET A 48 -7.35 11.97 4.33
C MET A 48 -7.43 11.16 3.04
N ALA A 49 -6.82 9.97 3.02
CA ALA A 49 -6.86 9.03 1.91
C ALA A 49 -8.30 8.69 1.53
N SER A 50 -9.13 8.35 2.52
CA SER A 50 -10.56 8.09 2.30
C SER A 50 -11.29 9.31 1.72
N GLY A 51 -11.02 10.52 2.27
CA GLY A 51 -11.61 11.77 1.78
C GLY A 51 -11.21 12.09 0.34
N ILE A 52 -9.95 11.89 -0.04
CA ILE A 52 -9.48 12.09 -1.42
C ILE A 52 -10.17 11.11 -2.37
N ALA A 53 -10.24 9.82 -2.01
CA ALA A 53 -10.94 8.81 -2.80
C ALA A 53 -12.43 9.15 -2.97
N LYS A 54 -13.09 9.59 -1.90
CA LYS A 54 -14.50 10.01 -1.93
C LYS A 54 -14.72 11.22 -2.84
N GLY A 55 -13.74 12.10 -2.94
CA GLY A 55 -13.72 13.24 -3.86
C GLY A 55 -13.37 12.88 -5.31
N GLY A 56 -13.12 11.63 -5.64
CA GLY A 56 -12.74 11.16 -6.98
C GLY A 56 -11.25 11.29 -7.28
N GLY A 57 -10.42 11.65 -6.31
CA GLY A 57 -8.96 11.65 -6.45
C GLY A 57 -8.40 10.24 -6.32
N LYS A 58 -7.24 10.03 -6.94
CA LYS A 58 -6.43 8.82 -6.80
C LYS A 58 -5.29 9.11 -5.82
N HIS A 59 -4.92 8.15 -5.02
CA HIS A 59 -3.83 8.39 -4.07
C HIS A 59 -3.21 7.09 -3.58
N ASP A 60 -2.00 7.23 -3.06
CA ASP A 60 -1.36 6.21 -2.25
C ASP A 60 -0.94 6.79 -0.89
N PHE A 61 -1.09 6.01 0.15
CA PHE A 61 -0.47 6.25 1.44
C PHE A 61 0.52 5.14 1.74
N ALA A 62 1.81 5.51 1.77
CA ALA A 62 2.89 4.58 2.08
C ALA A 62 3.36 4.74 3.52
N THR A 63 3.44 3.62 4.25
CA THR A 63 3.95 3.58 5.63
C THR A 63 4.59 2.23 5.94
N ALA A 64 5.36 2.15 7.03
CA ALA A 64 5.82 0.86 7.52
C ALA A 64 4.65 0.05 8.10
N SER A 65 4.64 -1.25 7.85
CA SER A 65 3.56 -2.17 8.23
C SER A 65 3.16 -2.03 9.71
N THR A 66 4.14 -1.92 10.61
CA THR A 66 3.90 -1.77 12.04
C THR A 66 3.13 -0.48 12.41
N PHE A 67 3.30 0.61 11.66
CA PHE A 67 2.66 1.89 11.95
C PHE A 67 1.19 1.93 11.57
N MET A 68 0.78 1.11 10.60
CA MET A 68 -0.63 1.02 10.20
C MET A 68 -1.54 0.53 11.34
N GLN A 69 -1.01 -0.16 12.33
CA GLN A 69 -1.77 -0.62 13.51
C GLN A 69 -2.50 0.52 14.23
N ARG A 70 -1.93 1.74 14.22
CA ARG A 70 -2.51 2.92 14.87
C ARG A 70 -3.77 3.42 14.19
N ALA A 71 -3.96 3.07 12.93
CA ALA A 71 -5.05 3.55 12.08
C ALA A 71 -6.12 2.49 11.80
N TYR A 72 -6.20 1.44 12.61
CA TYR A 72 -7.15 0.34 12.41
C TYR A 72 -8.60 0.82 12.36
N ASP A 73 -8.98 1.70 13.27
CA ASP A 73 -10.34 2.26 13.33
C ASP A 73 -10.66 3.06 12.05
N GLN A 74 -9.73 3.89 11.58
CA GLN A 74 -9.91 4.66 10.36
C GLN A 74 -9.99 3.75 9.11
N LEU A 75 -9.23 2.66 9.08
CA LEU A 75 -9.36 1.66 8.01
C LEU A 75 -10.75 1.03 8.00
N ALA A 76 -11.27 0.68 9.16
CA ALA A 76 -12.59 0.07 9.29
C ALA A 76 -13.72 1.08 9.03
N GLN A 77 -13.71 2.23 9.69
CA GLN A 77 -14.80 3.21 9.68
C GLN A 77 -14.71 4.16 8.48
N ASP A 78 -13.57 4.84 8.31
CA ASP A 78 -13.47 5.89 7.29
C ASP A 78 -13.33 5.31 5.88
N VAL A 79 -12.71 4.14 5.74
CA VAL A 79 -12.47 3.51 4.43
C VAL A 79 -13.54 2.49 4.11
N CYS A 80 -13.65 1.41 4.89
CA CYS A 80 -14.45 0.25 4.47
C CYS A 80 -15.95 0.45 4.66
N VAL A 81 -16.40 1.09 5.75
CA VAL A 81 -17.81 1.42 5.95
C VAL A 81 -18.29 2.47 4.94
N ASN A 82 -17.42 3.43 4.59
CA ASN A 82 -17.72 4.45 3.59
C ASN A 82 -17.53 3.97 2.13
N GLU A 83 -17.09 2.73 1.93
CA GLU A 83 -16.85 2.13 0.60
C GLU A 83 -15.98 3.00 -0.30
N THR A 84 -14.92 3.58 0.27
CA THR A 84 -13.94 4.35 -0.48
C THR A 84 -12.82 3.44 -1.00
N ALA A 85 -12.11 3.85 -2.03
CA ALA A 85 -11.13 3.01 -2.73
C ALA A 85 -9.68 3.56 -2.63
N PRO A 86 -9.12 3.75 -1.43
CA PRO A 86 -7.73 4.14 -1.26
C PRO A 86 -6.75 3.01 -1.55
N LEU A 87 -5.51 3.39 -1.88
CA LEU A 87 -4.36 2.49 -1.93
C LEU A 87 -3.45 2.71 -0.73
N PHE A 88 -3.15 1.62 -0.03
CA PHE A 88 -2.19 1.57 1.06
C PHE A 88 -0.99 0.70 0.70
N LEU A 89 0.22 1.25 0.86
CA LEU A 89 1.48 0.55 0.60
C LEU A 89 2.19 0.29 1.93
N LEU A 90 2.18 -0.97 2.39
CA LEU A 90 2.81 -1.38 3.63
C LEU A 90 4.19 -1.94 3.36
N THR A 91 5.22 -1.17 3.70
CA THR A 91 6.61 -1.61 3.58
C THR A 91 7.10 -2.28 4.87
N TYR A 92 8.27 -2.91 4.82
CA TYR A 92 8.82 -3.67 5.94
C TYR A 92 7.84 -4.72 6.51
N ALA A 93 6.99 -5.27 5.67
CA ALA A 93 6.00 -6.30 6.03
C ALA A 93 6.70 -7.68 6.17
N THR A 94 7.59 -7.79 7.13
CA THR A 94 8.46 -8.96 7.37
C THR A 94 8.99 -8.97 8.80
N ILE A 95 9.42 -10.15 9.25
CA ILE A 95 10.12 -10.30 10.54
C ILE A 95 11.55 -9.75 10.52
N CYS A 96 12.11 -9.51 9.33
CA CYS A 96 13.44 -8.90 9.13
C CYS A 96 13.34 -7.37 8.92
N GLY A 97 12.43 -6.69 9.63
CA GLY A 97 12.08 -5.30 9.41
C GLY A 97 13.20 -4.28 9.64
N MET A 98 12.95 -3.27 10.44
CA MET A 98 13.86 -2.14 10.67
C MET A 98 14.84 -2.38 11.83
N ASN A 99 15.43 -3.55 11.94
CA ASN A 99 16.49 -3.90 12.91
C ASN A 99 16.13 -3.84 14.39
N ASP A 100 14.87 -3.68 14.77
CA ASP A 100 14.47 -3.74 16.18
C ASP A 100 13.13 -4.45 16.37
N VAL A 101 12.83 -4.81 17.61
CA VAL A 101 11.61 -5.57 17.99
C VAL A 101 10.32 -4.75 17.85
N THR A 102 10.40 -3.44 17.70
CA THR A 102 9.24 -2.54 17.63
C THR A 102 8.77 -2.28 16.19
N HIS A 103 9.57 -2.64 15.18
CA HIS A 103 9.32 -2.34 13.77
C HIS A 103 9.20 -3.61 12.92
N LEU A 104 8.69 -4.69 13.50
CA LEU A 104 8.44 -5.95 12.80
C LEU A 104 7.06 -5.92 12.11
N GLY A 105 7.04 -6.29 10.84
CA GLY A 105 5.84 -6.30 10.02
C GLY A 105 5.23 -7.69 9.87
N PHE A 106 4.68 -8.26 10.93
CA PHE A 106 3.99 -9.55 10.86
C PHE A 106 2.56 -9.52 11.41
N PHE A 107 2.16 -8.43 12.05
CA PHE A 107 0.78 -8.24 12.51
C PHE A 107 -0.15 -7.67 11.42
N ASP A 108 0.38 -7.24 10.30
CA ASP A 108 -0.38 -6.68 9.18
C ASP A 108 -1.38 -7.69 8.60
N ILE A 109 -1.02 -8.96 8.51
CA ILE A 109 -1.91 -9.99 7.99
C ILE A 109 -3.19 -10.11 8.83
N PRO A 110 -3.15 -10.42 10.14
CA PRO A 110 -4.36 -10.48 10.96
C PRO A 110 -5.05 -9.13 11.11
N LEU A 111 -4.32 -8.02 11.02
CA LEU A 111 -4.88 -6.67 11.08
C LEU A 111 -5.77 -6.39 9.88
N ILE A 112 -5.25 -6.59 8.67
CA ILE A 112 -5.93 -6.21 7.43
C ILE A 112 -6.94 -7.28 6.99
N ALA A 113 -6.62 -8.57 7.15
CA ALA A 113 -7.45 -9.66 6.65
C ALA A 113 -8.84 -9.76 7.32
N ASN A 114 -9.06 -9.12 8.46
CA ASN A 114 -10.37 -9.08 9.11
C ASN A 114 -11.21 -7.84 8.75
N ILE A 115 -10.66 -6.89 7.99
CA ILE A 115 -11.39 -5.69 7.55
C ILE A 115 -12.15 -6.03 6.27
N PRO A 116 -13.49 -5.88 6.26
CA PRO A 116 -14.30 -6.20 5.08
C PRO A 116 -14.05 -5.20 3.95
N ASN A 117 -14.40 -5.58 2.73
CA ASN A 117 -14.32 -4.72 1.54
C ASN A 117 -12.92 -4.16 1.27
N MET A 118 -11.88 -4.91 1.62
CA MET A 118 -10.49 -4.55 1.34
C MET A 118 -9.79 -5.69 0.61
N ILE A 119 -9.15 -5.40 -0.51
CA ILE A 119 -8.27 -6.33 -1.21
C ILE A 119 -6.89 -6.24 -0.56
N PHE A 120 -6.35 -7.40 -0.16
CA PHE A 120 -5.05 -7.49 0.47
C PHE A 120 -4.09 -8.30 -0.41
N LEU A 121 -3.09 -7.63 -0.99
CA LEU A 121 -2.15 -8.21 -1.94
C LEU A 121 -0.76 -8.36 -1.31
N SER A 122 -0.08 -9.43 -1.67
CA SER A 122 1.27 -9.75 -1.20
C SER A 122 2.16 -10.18 -2.38
N PRO A 123 2.77 -9.24 -3.11
CA PRO A 123 3.65 -9.55 -4.23
C PRO A 123 4.89 -10.33 -3.76
N ALA A 124 5.30 -11.32 -4.56
CA ALA A 124 6.52 -12.09 -4.35
C ALA A 124 7.71 -11.50 -5.13
N THR A 125 7.45 -10.74 -6.20
CA THR A 125 8.48 -10.17 -7.08
C THR A 125 8.30 -8.66 -7.25
N LYS A 126 9.35 -8.00 -7.74
CA LYS A 126 9.30 -6.58 -8.08
C LYS A 126 8.27 -6.30 -9.18
N GLU A 127 8.20 -7.19 -10.16
CA GLU A 127 7.27 -7.08 -11.30
C GLU A 127 5.83 -7.14 -10.82
N GLU A 128 5.49 -8.07 -9.93
CA GLU A 128 4.16 -8.15 -9.30
C GLU A 128 3.85 -6.89 -8.49
N TYR A 129 4.81 -6.40 -7.69
CA TYR A 129 4.60 -5.19 -6.91
C TYR A 129 4.26 -3.97 -7.78
N ILE A 130 5.00 -3.78 -8.88
CA ILE A 130 4.76 -2.68 -9.82
C ILE A 130 3.40 -2.85 -10.49
N ALA A 131 3.07 -4.04 -10.97
CA ALA A 131 1.80 -4.32 -11.65
C ALA A 131 0.59 -4.13 -10.70
N MET A 132 0.67 -4.65 -9.48
CA MET A 132 -0.36 -4.48 -8.45
C MET A 132 -0.56 -3.01 -8.07
N THR A 133 0.54 -2.26 -7.90
CA THR A 133 0.47 -0.83 -7.56
C THR A 133 -0.14 -0.03 -8.70
N HIS A 134 0.29 -0.27 -9.95
CA HIS A 134 -0.27 0.38 -11.11
C HIS A 134 -1.77 0.09 -11.25
N TRP A 135 -2.18 -1.17 -11.15
CA TRP A 135 -3.59 -1.54 -11.17
C TRP A 135 -4.37 -0.86 -10.05
N ALA A 136 -3.86 -0.87 -8.82
CA ALA A 136 -4.55 -0.33 -7.66
C ALA A 136 -4.77 1.19 -7.72
N ILE A 137 -3.85 1.95 -8.31
CA ILE A 137 -4.01 3.41 -8.53
C ILE A 137 -5.12 3.70 -9.55
N HIS A 138 -5.31 2.81 -10.55
CA HIS A 138 -6.26 3.05 -11.64
C HIS A 138 -7.66 2.52 -11.39
N GLN A 139 -7.87 1.61 -10.44
CA GLN A 139 -9.20 1.17 -10.04
C GLN A 139 -9.81 2.12 -9.00
N THR A 140 -11.14 2.22 -8.95
CA THR A 140 -11.88 3.17 -8.10
C THR A 140 -12.99 2.51 -7.27
N HIS A 141 -12.96 1.17 -7.17
CA HIS A 141 -14.09 0.43 -6.64
C HIS A 141 -13.87 -0.14 -5.25
N THR A 142 -12.63 -0.45 -4.89
CA THR A 142 -12.35 -1.18 -3.65
C THR A 142 -11.05 -0.69 -3.04
N ALA A 143 -11.00 -0.57 -1.72
CA ALA A 143 -9.77 -0.30 -1.00
C ALA A 143 -8.75 -1.41 -1.22
N VAL A 144 -7.50 -1.05 -1.47
CA VAL A 144 -6.41 -2.00 -1.72
C VAL A 144 -5.29 -1.75 -0.73
N THR A 145 -4.82 -2.82 -0.11
CA THR A 145 -3.59 -2.80 0.67
C THR A 145 -2.57 -3.74 0.03
N ILE A 146 -1.39 -3.24 -0.27
CA ILE A 146 -0.28 -4.03 -0.80
C ILE A 146 0.81 -4.10 0.27
N ARG A 147 1.12 -5.31 0.75
CA ARG A 147 2.22 -5.53 1.67
C ARG A 147 3.49 -5.89 0.91
N MET A 148 4.60 -5.26 1.27
CA MET A 148 5.89 -5.48 0.65
C MET A 148 6.94 -5.83 1.72
N PRO A 149 7.67 -6.94 1.57
CA PRO A 149 8.82 -7.22 2.43
C PRO A 149 9.95 -6.20 2.21
N SER A 150 10.94 -6.18 3.10
CA SER A 150 12.08 -5.26 3.02
C SER A 150 12.93 -5.45 1.76
N ARG A 151 12.85 -6.60 1.13
CA ARG A 151 13.59 -6.94 -0.09
C ARG A 151 12.66 -7.66 -1.07
N VAL A 152 12.71 -7.25 -2.31
CA VAL A 152 12.00 -7.91 -3.42
C VAL A 152 13.01 -8.44 -4.42
N VAL A 153 12.67 -9.57 -5.04
CA VAL A 153 13.47 -10.21 -6.09
C VAL A 153 12.86 -9.80 -7.43
N SER A 154 13.71 -9.46 -8.40
CA SER A 154 13.29 -9.26 -9.79
C SER A 154 13.53 -10.56 -10.56
N THR A 155 12.52 -11.08 -11.24
CA THR A 155 12.60 -12.31 -12.05
C THR A 155 12.57 -12.03 -13.53
N GLY A 156 12.10 -10.84 -13.94
CA GLY A 156 11.87 -10.49 -15.35
C GLY A 156 10.70 -11.23 -15.99
N GLU A 157 9.88 -11.93 -15.20
CA GLU A 157 8.71 -12.65 -15.69
C GLU A 157 7.54 -11.71 -15.98
N THR A 158 6.71 -12.09 -16.94
CA THR A 158 5.44 -11.39 -17.20
C THR A 158 4.43 -11.73 -16.11
N VAL A 159 3.82 -10.72 -15.54
CA VAL A 159 2.83 -10.84 -14.46
C VAL A 159 1.44 -10.40 -14.91
N ALA A 160 0.43 -10.75 -14.14
CA ALA A 160 -0.94 -10.32 -14.38
C ALA A 160 -1.06 -8.78 -14.33
N SER A 161 -2.03 -8.24 -15.05
CA SER A 161 -2.33 -6.80 -15.08
C SER A 161 -3.67 -6.45 -14.42
N ASP A 162 -4.47 -7.44 -14.04
CA ASP A 162 -5.74 -7.28 -13.35
C ASP A 162 -5.80 -8.15 -12.11
N PHE A 163 -6.09 -7.54 -10.97
CA PHE A 163 -6.17 -8.15 -9.65
C PHE A 163 -7.55 -8.00 -9.01
N SER A 164 -8.55 -7.62 -9.79
CA SER A 164 -9.95 -7.40 -9.34
C SER A 164 -10.67 -8.69 -8.93
N LEU A 165 -10.29 -9.81 -9.55
CA LEU A 165 -10.86 -11.10 -9.22
C LEU A 165 -10.12 -11.74 -8.06
N THR A 166 -10.85 -12.54 -7.28
CA THR A 166 -10.35 -13.26 -6.10
C THR A 166 -8.87 -13.61 -6.22
N PRO A 167 -8.03 -13.09 -5.33
CA PRO A 167 -6.60 -13.32 -5.37
C PRO A 167 -6.32 -14.83 -5.40
N LYS A 168 -5.62 -15.29 -6.43
CA LYS A 168 -5.23 -16.70 -6.54
C LYS A 168 -3.86 -16.84 -5.92
N SER A 169 -3.72 -17.76 -4.97
CA SER A 169 -2.41 -18.19 -4.52
C SER A 169 -1.74 -19.00 -5.64
N VAL A 170 -0.47 -18.73 -5.86
CA VAL A 170 0.35 -19.48 -6.82
C VAL A 170 1.23 -20.47 -6.06
N VAL A 171 1.16 -21.73 -6.42
CA VAL A 171 2.06 -22.76 -5.87
C VAL A 171 3.39 -22.65 -6.63
N THR A 172 4.37 -22.01 -6.03
CA THR A 172 5.70 -21.82 -6.63
C THR A 172 6.56 -23.08 -6.59
N ARG A 173 6.30 -24.00 -5.64
CA ARG A 173 6.99 -25.28 -5.51
C ARG A 173 6.06 -26.30 -4.88
N ARG A 174 5.92 -27.47 -5.52
CA ARG A 174 5.19 -28.60 -4.96
C ARG A 174 6.10 -29.44 -4.08
N GLY A 175 5.67 -29.73 -2.86
CA GLY A 175 6.30 -30.70 -1.98
C GLY A 175 5.61 -32.07 -2.08
N THR A 176 6.29 -33.12 -1.63
CA THR A 176 5.74 -34.48 -1.56
C THR A 176 5.30 -34.91 -0.18
N LYS A 177 5.77 -34.21 0.87
CA LYS A 177 5.45 -34.51 2.29
C LYS A 177 4.86 -33.30 3.00
N VAL A 178 5.41 -32.13 2.74
CA VAL A 178 4.92 -30.84 3.27
C VAL A 178 5.01 -29.84 2.12
N ALA A 179 3.98 -29.04 1.94
CA ALA A 179 3.96 -27.93 0.97
C ALA A 179 4.30 -26.63 1.70
#